data_a0b2bb4341d77f0ac11598d04bcf35c1
#
_entry.id   a0b2bb4341d77f0ac11598d04bcf35c1
#
_cell.length_a   1.000
_cell.length_b   1.000
_cell.length_c   1.000
_cell.angle_alpha   90.00
_cell.angle_beta   90.00
_cell.angle_gamma   90.00
#
_symmetry.space_group_name_H-M   'P 1'
#
loop_
_entity.id
_entity.type
_entity.pdbx_description
1 polymer ?
#
loop_
_entity_poly.entity_id
_entity_poly.type
_entity_poly.pdbx_seq_one_letter_code
_entity_poly.pdbx_strand_id
1 'polypeptide(L)'
;MENQNNTGSQQTQAVIENIFLFKDGTIAIGCNLLSGTIKEGDKLYYSDCTGREGFPVTISGVMVPGKGAIPSISAGDENSKRAMLRITDCSVEKIHTGHLLQSEPEEVVYKEAPGWDALTAAFEAKYPDQKHPAHFGSYACFRPVQGPLDGISVYNGGDYFHFVTYGLSELYEKQNGNPYRSGYGLELTLKLKKEGLVNPMLEIRHVCSLLQMVAGITVNNGHQFLPGQYLPISQQKGFDALGKSSMNGFLVKEDELKMVDTPFGRVFLMQLVGITAAEIEAMKNQQMTPAQLLEKLGNDLTDYARK
;
A
#
# COMPACT_ATOMS: atom_id res chain seq x y z
N MET A 1 14.02 -27.86 41.28
CA MET A 1 13.53 -26.68 40.59
C MET A 1 14.20 -26.67 39.22
N GLU A 2 13.59 -27.34 38.26
CA GLU A 2 14.08 -27.40 36.88
C GLU A 2 13.58 -26.18 36.14
N ASN A 3 14.53 -25.32 35.72
CA ASN A 3 14.26 -24.25 34.79
C ASN A 3 13.94 -24.86 33.41
N GLN A 4 12.69 -24.97 33.06
CA GLN A 4 12.29 -25.20 31.68
C GLN A 4 12.61 -23.92 30.87
N ASN A 5 13.77 -23.94 30.21
CA ASN A 5 14.05 -23.00 29.12
C ASN A 5 13.07 -23.28 27.98
N ASN A 6 11.98 -22.55 27.95
CA ASN A 6 11.07 -22.51 26.84
C ASN A 6 11.76 -21.71 25.71
N THR A 7 12.59 -22.36 24.89
CA THR A 7 13.06 -21.85 23.62
C THR A 7 11.89 -21.93 22.63
N GLY A 8 10.92 -21.05 22.78
CA GLY A 8 9.92 -20.83 21.74
C GLY A 8 10.68 -20.48 20.45
N SER A 9 10.57 -21.34 19.45
CA SER A 9 11.10 -21.05 18.11
C SER A 9 10.52 -19.72 17.66
N GLN A 10 11.40 -18.72 17.53
CA GLN A 10 10.99 -17.38 17.11
C GLN A 10 10.37 -17.51 15.72
N GLN A 11 9.08 -17.28 15.58
CA GLN A 11 8.36 -17.38 14.30
C GLN A 11 9.06 -16.50 13.27
N THR A 12 9.34 -17.10 12.11
CA THR A 12 9.93 -16.37 10.98
C THR A 12 8.86 -15.56 10.28
N GLN A 13 9.16 -14.31 9.99
CA GLN A 13 8.25 -13.41 9.26
C GLN A 13 9.05 -12.44 8.40
N ALA A 14 8.70 -12.35 7.12
CA ALA A 14 9.30 -11.44 6.16
C ALA A 14 8.24 -10.79 5.28
N VAL A 15 8.39 -9.50 4.96
CA VAL A 15 7.54 -8.77 4.02
C VAL A 15 8.17 -8.79 2.65
N ILE A 16 7.38 -9.12 1.63
CA ILE A 16 7.78 -9.11 0.23
C ILE A 16 7.83 -7.67 -0.26
N GLU A 17 9.01 -7.18 -0.64
CA GLU A 17 9.21 -5.82 -1.13
C GLU A 17 9.37 -5.75 -2.64
N ASN A 18 9.94 -6.79 -3.25
CA ASN A 18 10.19 -6.87 -4.68
C ASN A 18 9.98 -8.28 -5.19
N ILE A 19 9.56 -8.40 -6.45
CA ILE A 19 9.39 -9.68 -7.12
C ILE A 19 10.17 -9.62 -8.44
N PHE A 20 10.98 -10.65 -8.69
CA PHE A 20 11.80 -10.78 -9.88
C PHE A 20 11.50 -12.11 -10.55
N LEU A 21 11.16 -12.09 -11.81
CA LEU A 21 11.06 -13.28 -12.65
C LEU A 21 12.29 -13.33 -13.55
N PHE A 22 13.11 -14.37 -13.40
CA PHE A 22 14.27 -14.60 -14.25
C PHE A 22 13.88 -15.27 -15.55
N LYS A 23 14.75 -15.20 -16.56
CA LYS A 23 14.52 -15.78 -17.89
C LYS A 23 14.35 -17.30 -17.89
N ASP A 24 14.87 -17.98 -16.89
CA ASP A 24 14.77 -19.42 -16.67
C ASP A 24 13.47 -19.82 -15.91
N GLY A 25 12.59 -18.85 -15.64
CA GLY A 25 11.34 -19.07 -14.91
C GLY A 25 11.53 -19.04 -13.37
N THR A 26 12.74 -18.88 -12.86
CA THR A 26 12.99 -18.76 -11.42
C THR A 26 12.38 -17.48 -10.87
N ILE A 27 11.67 -17.59 -9.77
CA ILE A 27 11.14 -16.44 -9.02
C ILE A 27 12.10 -16.13 -7.87
N ALA A 28 12.50 -14.88 -7.77
CA ALA A 28 13.17 -14.37 -6.59
C ALA A 28 12.39 -13.19 -6.01
N ILE A 29 12.31 -13.15 -4.71
CA ILE A 29 11.65 -12.07 -3.96
C ILE A 29 12.67 -11.34 -3.11
N GLY A 30 12.70 -10.03 -3.24
CA GLY A 30 13.36 -9.15 -2.29
C GLY A 30 12.46 -8.99 -1.08
N CYS A 31 12.97 -9.25 0.11
CA CYS A 31 12.17 -9.17 1.33
C CYS A 31 12.88 -8.42 2.44
N ASN A 32 12.10 -7.91 3.38
CA ASN A 32 12.53 -7.39 4.65
C ASN A 32 12.18 -8.41 5.73
N LEU A 33 13.19 -9.04 6.31
CA LEU A 33 13.00 -10.04 7.36
C LEU A 33 12.75 -9.34 8.71
N LEU A 34 11.56 -9.54 9.25
CA LEU A 34 11.07 -8.89 10.47
C LEU A 34 11.43 -9.68 11.72
N SER A 35 11.36 -11.01 11.64
CA SER A 35 11.69 -11.93 12.75
C SER A 35 12.18 -13.26 12.22
N GLY A 36 12.88 -14.02 13.07
CA GLY A 36 13.37 -15.37 12.79
C GLY A 36 14.56 -15.41 11.86
N THR A 37 14.75 -16.56 11.23
CA THR A 37 15.87 -16.88 10.32
C THR A 37 15.32 -17.66 9.13
N ILE A 38 15.83 -17.35 7.94
CA ILE A 38 15.48 -18.04 6.70
C ILE A 38 16.74 -18.68 6.12
N LYS A 39 16.64 -19.94 5.70
CA LYS A 39 17.69 -20.70 5.04
C LYS A 39 17.16 -21.46 3.83
N GLU A 40 18.05 -21.90 2.98
CA GLU A 40 17.72 -22.81 1.88
C GLU A 40 17.08 -24.11 2.40
N GLY A 41 16.03 -24.56 1.75
CA GLY A 41 15.22 -25.73 2.13
C GLY A 41 14.06 -25.41 3.07
N ASP A 42 13.97 -24.21 3.62
CA ASP A 42 12.84 -23.85 4.49
C ASP A 42 11.52 -23.85 3.69
N LYS A 43 10.48 -24.36 4.33
CA LYS A 43 9.10 -24.20 3.87
C LYS A 43 8.47 -23.06 4.65
N LEU A 44 8.08 -22.01 3.92
CA LEU A 44 7.36 -20.88 4.47
C LEU A 44 5.95 -20.83 3.90
N TYR A 45 5.09 -20.13 4.59
CA TYR A 45 3.72 -19.90 4.16
C TYR A 45 3.59 -18.48 3.65
N TYR A 46 3.23 -18.34 2.36
CA TYR A 46 2.82 -17.05 1.81
C TYR A 46 1.41 -16.74 2.30
N SER A 47 1.17 -15.52 2.72
CA SER A 47 -0.17 -15.04 3.06
C SER A 47 -0.35 -13.58 2.67
N ASP A 48 -1.57 -13.25 2.25
CA ASP A 48 -2.00 -11.88 2.13
C ASP A 48 -2.19 -11.25 3.52
N CYS A 49 -2.44 -9.94 3.57
CA CYS A 49 -2.61 -9.22 4.85
C CYS A 49 -3.92 -9.60 5.58
N THR A 50 -4.86 -10.25 4.92
CA THR A 50 -6.12 -10.72 5.54
C THR A 50 -6.04 -12.16 6.03
N GLY A 51 -5.02 -12.91 5.62
CA GLY A 51 -4.88 -14.35 5.87
C GLY A 51 -5.84 -15.22 5.05
N ARG A 52 -6.59 -14.64 4.11
CA ARG A 52 -7.57 -15.37 3.28
C ARG A 52 -6.93 -16.12 2.14
N GLU A 53 -5.89 -15.55 1.56
CA GLU A 53 -5.10 -16.18 0.52
C GLU A 53 -3.75 -16.57 1.09
N GLY A 54 -3.42 -17.84 0.99
CA GLY A 54 -2.15 -18.34 1.45
C GLY A 54 -1.84 -19.72 0.90
N PHE A 55 -0.56 -20.00 0.74
CA PHE A 55 -0.06 -21.29 0.26
C PHE A 55 1.40 -21.49 0.67
N PRO A 56 1.86 -22.73 0.79
CA PRO A 56 3.26 -23.02 1.09
C PRO A 56 4.17 -22.67 -0.09
N VAL A 57 5.36 -22.18 0.21
CA VAL A 57 6.46 -21.97 -0.76
C VAL A 57 7.74 -22.56 -0.20
N THR A 58 8.60 -23.06 -1.07
CA THR A 58 9.93 -23.60 -0.68
C THR A 58 11.01 -22.58 -1.03
N ILE A 59 11.90 -22.31 -0.08
CA ILE A 59 13.07 -21.46 -0.27
C ILE A 59 14.17 -22.29 -0.93
N SER A 60 14.46 -22.05 -2.19
CA SER A 60 15.51 -22.75 -2.94
C SER A 60 16.86 -22.03 -2.94
N GLY A 61 16.98 -20.93 -2.25
CA GLY A 61 18.24 -20.22 -2.06
C GLY A 61 18.05 -18.86 -1.40
N VAL A 62 19.07 -18.44 -0.66
CA VAL A 62 19.13 -17.13 -0.01
C VAL A 62 20.30 -16.36 -0.58
N MET A 63 20.10 -15.11 -0.96
CA MET A 63 21.10 -14.26 -1.57
C MET A 63 21.08 -12.86 -1.00
N VAL A 64 22.21 -12.19 -1.04
CA VAL A 64 22.33 -10.76 -0.71
C VAL A 64 22.99 -10.05 -1.91
N PRO A 65 22.37 -8.99 -2.45
CA PRO A 65 22.95 -8.21 -3.54
C PRO A 65 24.37 -7.75 -3.21
N GLY A 66 25.32 -8.08 -4.09
CA GLY A 66 26.75 -7.76 -3.90
C GLY A 66 27.55 -8.75 -3.05
N LYS A 67 26.91 -9.68 -2.32
CA LYS A 67 27.58 -10.74 -1.55
C LYS A 67 27.37 -12.14 -2.14
N GLY A 68 26.35 -12.30 -3.01
CA GLY A 68 26.01 -13.58 -3.62
C GLY A 68 25.15 -14.48 -2.71
N ALA A 69 25.23 -15.81 -2.94
CA ALA A 69 24.50 -16.80 -2.16
C ALA A 69 25.09 -16.91 -0.74
N ILE A 70 24.19 -17.02 0.25
CA ILE A 70 24.51 -17.19 1.66
C ILE A 70 23.67 -18.35 2.24
N PRO A 71 24.15 -19.05 3.28
CA PRO A 71 23.45 -20.21 3.82
C PRO A 71 22.14 -19.84 4.53
N SER A 72 22.10 -18.69 5.17
CA SER A 72 20.93 -18.20 5.92
C SER A 72 21.00 -16.69 6.13
N ILE A 73 19.85 -16.10 6.50
CA ILE A 73 19.71 -14.70 6.90
C ILE A 73 18.83 -14.61 8.12
N SER A 74 19.22 -13.83 9.12
CA SER A 74 18.45 -13.61 10.36
C SER A 74 17.94 -12.19 10.47
N ALA A 75 16.80 -12.01 11.14
CA ALA A 75 16.30 -10.69 11.47
C ALA A 75 17.30 -9.96 12.38
N GLY A 76 17.57 -8.70 12.06
CA GLY A 76 18.60 -7.91 12.73
C GLY A 76 19.98 -7.96 12.08
N ASP A 77 20.25 -8.90 11.17
CA ASP A 77 21.45 -8.88 10.35
C ASP A 77 21.50 -7.59 9.51
N GLU A 78 22.69 -7.09 9.24
CA GLU A 78 22.94 -5.90 8.43
C GLU A 78 22.21 -5.93 7.07
N ASN A 79 22.06 -7.13 6.51
CA ASN A 79 21.45 -7.34 5.19
C ASN A 79 20.01 -7.87 5.26
N SER A 80 19.40 -7.96 6.43
CA SER A 80 18.04 -8.51 6.60
C SER A 80 16.95 -7.78 5.81
N LYS A 81 17.17 -6.48 5.53
CA LYS A 81 16.30 -5.62 4.70
C LYS A 81 16.59 -5.71 3.19
N ARG A 82 17.58 -6.49 2.79
CA ARG A 82 18.04 -6.60 1.40
C ARG A 82 18.14 -8.06 0.94
N ALA A 83 17.59 -8.97 1.74
CA ALA A 83 17.62 -10.38 1.41
C ALA A 83 16.81 -10.66 0.13
N MET A 84 17.36 -11.50 -0.72
CA MET A 84 16.68 -12.06 -1.88
C MET A 84 16.50 -13.56 -1.67
N LEU A 85 15.28 -14.02 -1.72
CA LEU A 85 14.91 -15.42 -1.59
C LEU A 85 14.51 -15.97 -2.94
N ARG A 86 15.16 -17.05 -3.39
CA ARG A 86 14.64 -17.83 -4.50
C ARG A 86 13.54 -18.73 -3.96
N ILE A 87 12.41 -18.76 -4.65
CA ILE A 87 11.26 -19.55 -4.26
C ILE A 87 10.85 -20.48 -5.39
N THR A 88 10.30 -21.63 -5.00
CA THR A 88 9.70 -22.63 -5.88
C THR A 88 8.28 -22.94 -5.42
N ASP A 89 7.60 -23.79 -6.15
CA ASP A 89 6.24 -24.27 -5.86
C ASP A 89 5.13 -23.21 -5.99
N CYS A 90 5.40 -22.12 -6.73
CA CYS A 90 4.41 -21.09 -6.99
C CYS A 90 4.61 -20.46 -8.38
N SER A 91 3.60 -19.72 -8.84
CA SER A 91 3.68 -18.86 -10.02
C SER A 91 3.76 -17.38 -9.60
N VAL A 92 4.40 -16.56 -10.45
CA VAL A 92 4.63 -15.13 -10.15
C VAL A 92 3.34 -14.33 -10.01
N GLU A 93 2.27 -14.76 -10.68
CA GLU A 93 0.96 -14.09 -10.65
C GLU A 93 0.27 -14.22 -9.29
N LYS A 94 0.69 -15.21 -8.47
CA LYS A 94 0.12 -15.46 -7.15
C LYS A 94 0.84 -14.73 -6.02
N ILE A 95 1.97 -14.07 -6.31
CA ILE A 95 2.79 -13.41 -5.29
C ILE A 95 2.74 -11.91 -5.49
N HIS A 96 2.45 -11.19 -4.42
CA HIS A 96 2.30 -9.74 -4.44
C HIS A 96 3.24 -9.06 -3.43
N THR A 97 3.70 -7.87 -3.78
CA THR A 97 4.46 -7.02 -2.86
C THR A 97 3.56 -6.52 -1.73
N GLY A 98 4.14 -6.40 -0.53
CA GLY A 98 3.40 -6.05 0.68
C GLY A 98 2.81 -7.25 1.42
N HIS A 99 2.78 -8.44 0.80
CA HIS A 99 2.35 -9.67 1.43
C HIS A 99 3.49 -10.33 2.23
N LEU A 100 3.16 -11.37 3.00
CA LEU A 100 4.09 -12.03 3.92
C LEU A 100 4.61 -13.37 3.42
N LEU A 101 5.84 -13.66 3.83
CA LEU A 101 6.32 -15.01 4.05
C LEU A 101 6.51 -15.23 5.53
N GLN A 102 5.97 -16.30 6.07
CA GLN A 102 6.05 -16.61 7.50
C GLN A 102 6.17 -18.12 7.74
N SER A 103 6.58 -18.49 8.96
CA SER A 103 6.44 -19.87 9.39
C SER A 103 4.99 -20.32 9.23
N GLU A 104 4.78 -21.57 8.87
CA GLU A 104 3.42 -22.10 8.72
C GLU A 104 2.64 -21.82 10.02
N PRO A 105 1.51 -21.13 9.95
CA PRO A 105 0.72 -20.86 11.13
C PRO A 105 0.16 -22.16 11.70
N GLU A 106 0.22 -22.34 13.02
CA GLU A 106 -0.36 -23.51 13.70
C GLU A 106 -1.87 -23.60 13.44
N GLU A 107 -2.51 -22.46 13.22
CA GLU A 107 -3.91 -22.34 12.86
C GLU A 107 -4.10 -21.15 11.91
N VAL A 108 -4.72 -21.38 10.75
CA VAL A 108 -5.05 -20.28 9.82
C VAL A 108 -6.31 -19.60 10.35
N VAL A 109 -6.12 -18.53 11.09
CA VAL A 109 -7.24 -17.69 11.57
C VAL A 109 -7.64 -16.77 10.44
N TYR A 110 -8.70 -17.13 9.73
CA TYR A 110 -9.31 -16.23 8.74
C TYR A 110 -9.97 -15.06 9.45
N LYS A 111 -9.49 -13.87 9.19
CA LYS A 111 -10.13 -12.65 9.68
C LYS A 111 -11.15 -12.19 8.65
N GLU A 112 -12.42 -12.27 9.00
CA GLU A 112 -13.45 -11.65 8.17
C GLU A 112 -13.18 -10.16 8.05
N ALA A 113 -13.29 -9.62 6.85
CA ALA A 113 -13.04 -8.20 6.57
C ALA A 113 -14.14 -7.63 5.63
N PRO A 114 -15.41 -7.64 6.09
CA PRO A 114 -16.52 -7.29 5.21
C PRO A 114 -16.49 -5.83 4.73
N GLY A 115 -15.87 -4.92 5.49
CA GLY A 115 -15.62 -3.55 5.02
C GLY A 115 -14.59 -3.49 3.89
N TRP A 116 -13.52 -4.29 4.01
CA TRP A 116 -12.53 -4.46 2.95
C TRP A 116 -13.15 -5.00 1.68
N ASP A 117 -13.96 -6.06 1.82
CA ASP A 117 -14.62 -6.71 0.68
C ASP A 117 -15.56 -5.76 -0.06
N ALA A 118 -16.31 -4.94 0.67
CA ALA A 118 -17.20 -3.95 0.07
C ALA A 118 -16.43 -2.90 -0.76
N LEU A 119 -15.31 -2.39 -0.24
CA LEU A 119 -14.45 -1.47 -0.96
C LEU A 119 -13.83 -2.13 -2.20
N THR A 120 -13.29 -3.35 -2.05
CA THR A 120 -12.70 -4.11 -3.14
C THR A 120 -13.73 -4.38 -4.25
N ALA A 121 -14.94 -4.82 -3.90
CA ALA A 121 -16.01 -5.07 -4.87
C ALA A 121 -16.39 -3.81 -5.67
N ALA A 122 -16.40 -2.62 -5.06
CA ALA A 122 -16.66 -1.37 -5.78
C ALA A 122 -15.58 -1.07 -6.83
N PHE A 123 -14.31 -1.32 -6.51
CA PHE A 123 -13.20 -1.12 -7.45
C PHE A 123 -13.10 -2.24 -8.49
N GLU A 124 -13.42 -3.48 -8.15
CA GLU A 124 -13.53 -4.59 -9.12
C GLU A 124 -14.65 -4.35 -10.13
N ALA A 125 -15.77 -3.78 -9.71
CA ALA A 125 -16.83 -3.38 -10.62
C ALA A 125 -16.37 -2.33 -11.63
N LYS A 126 -15.47 -1.41 -11.22
CA LYS A 126 -14.86 -0.42 -12.10
C LYS A 126 -13.75 -1.02 -12.98
N TYR A 127 -13.00 -1.98 -12.47
CA TYR A 127 -11.86 -2.64 -13.12
C TYR A 127 -12.09 -4.16 -13.22
N PRO A 128 -13.08 -4.63 -14.01
CA PRO A 128 -13.55 -6.03 -13.96
C PRO A 128 -12.49 -7.06 -14.37
N ASP A 129 -11.50 -6.64 -15.14
CA ASP A 129 -10.39 -7.49 -15.58
C ASP A 129 -9.23 -7.58 -14.59
N GLN A 130 -9.35 -6.92 -13.41
CA GLN A 130 -8.29 -6.81 -12.41
C GLN A 130 -8.77 -7.31 -11.02
N LYS A 131 -9.02 -8.62 -10.93
CA LYS A 131 -9.43 -9.27 -9.66
C LYS A 131 -8.32 -9.25 -8.58
N HIS A 132 -7.07 -9.13 -8.99
CA HIS A 132 -5.89 -9.09 -8.11
C HIS A 132 -5.05 -7.85 -8.45
N PRO A 133 -5.46 -6.65 -8.02
CA PRO A 133 -4.65 -5.45 -8.18
C PRO A 133 -3.36 -5.58 -7.37
N ALA A 134 -2.32 -4.83 -7.74
CA ALA A 134 -1.15 -4.74 -6.88
C ALA A 134 -1.57 -4.17 -5.52
N HIS A 135 -1.27 -4.90 -4.45
CA HIS A 135 -1.61 -4.51 -3.10
C HIS A 135 -0.35 -4.25 -2.28
N PHE A 136 -0.31 -3.11 -1.61
CA PHE A 136 0.76 -2.70 -0.72
C PHE A 136 0.21 -2.68 0.70
N GLY A 137 0.39 -3.80 1.42
CA GLY A 137 0.08 -3.89 2.83
C GLY A 137 0.92 -2.88 3.62
N SER A 138 0.34 -2.26 4.61
CA SER A 138 1.13 -1.53 5.58
C SER A 138 1.74 -2.52 6.57
N TYR A 139 2.90 -2.18 7.14
CA TYR A 139 3.46 -2.96 8.24
C TYR A 139 2.52 -3.06 9.45
N ALA A 140 1.45 -2.26 9.46
CA ALA A 140 0.41 -2.29 10.49
C ALA A 140 -0.41 -3.58 10.49
N CYS A 141 -0.61 -4.23 9.33
CA CYS A 141 -1.26 -5.55 9.28
C CYS A 141 -0.48 -6.62 10.07
N PHE A 142 0.82 -6.39 10.28
CA PHE A 142 1.77 -7.40 10.76
C PHE A 142 2.52 -6.98 12.03
N ARG A 143 2.35 -5.75 12.51
CA ARG A 143 2.97 -5.26 13.74
C ARG A 143 1.95 -4.52 14.60
N PRO A 144 2.07 -4.58 15.95
CA PRO A 144 1.28 -3.74 16.84
C PRO A 144 1.63 -2.23 16.72
N VAL A 145 2.50 -1.83 15.81
CA VAL A 145 2.79 -0.44 15.50
C VAL A 145 1.80 0.01 14.43
N GLN A 146 0.76 0.67 14.88
CA GLN A 146 -0.33 1.19 14.05
C GLN A 146 0.17 2.22 13.04
N GLY A 147 0.26 1.83 11.77
CA GLY A 147 0.22 2.78 10.67
C GLY A 147 -1.21 3.31 10.50
N PRO A 148 -1.40 4.47 9.85
CA PRO A 148 -2.74 5.03 9.63
C PRO A 148 -3.60 4.19 8.66
N LEU A 149 -3.00 3.33 7.85
CA LEU A 149 -3.68 2.50 6.85
C LEU A 149 -3.27 1.04 6.98
N ASP A 150 -4.20 0.14 6.73
CA ASP A 150 -3.94 -1.30 6.64
C ASP A 150 -3.36 -1.68 5.28
N GLY A 151 -3.74 -0.98 4.23
CA GLY A 151 -3.20 -1.23 2.90
C GLY A 151 -3.59 -0.20 1.86
N ILE A 152 -3.03 -0.37 0.66
CA ILE A 152 -3.32 0.43 -0.53
C ILE A 152 -3.34 -0.50 -1.73
N SER A 153 -4.45 -0.53 -2.46
CA SER A 153 -4.54 -1.22 -3.75
C SER A 153 -4.24 -0.26 -4.89
N VAL A 154 -3.60 -0.78 -5.95
CA VAL A 154 -3.22 -0.01 -7.13
C VAL A 154 -3.77 -0.70 -8.37
N TYR A 155 -4.75 -0.08 -8.99
CA TYR A 155 -5.38 -0.54 -10.21
C TYR A 155 -4.75 0.12 -11.44
N ASN A 156 -4.75 -0.61 -12.54
CA ASN A 156 -4.29 -0.12 -13.84
C ASN A 156 -5.47 0.52 -14.60
N GLY A 157 -5.55 1.84 -14.63
CA GLY A 157 -6.57 2.60 -15.36
C GLY A 157 -6.27 2.86 -16.84
N GLY A 158 -5.32 2.11 -17.43
CA GLY A 158 -4.84 2.36 -18.80
C GLY A 158 -3.65 3.31 -18.80
N ASP A 159 -3.89 4.60 -18.90
CA ASP A 159 -2.88 5.67 -18.91
C ASP A 159 -2.53 6.21 -17.52
N TYR A 160 -3.19 5.73 -16.47
CA TYR A 160 -2.90 6.08 -15.07
C TYR A 160 -2.89 4.87 -14.15
N PHE A 161 -2.29 5.03 -12.97
CA PHE A 161 -2.46 4.15 -11.83
C PHE A 161 -3.51 4.75 -10.90
N HIS A 162 -4.50 3.93 -10.47
CA HIS A 162 -5.53 4.34 -9.51
C HIS A 162 -5.27 3.70 -8.17
N PHE A 163 -4.92 4.51 -7.19
CA PHE A 163 -4.67 4.10 -5.81
C PHE A 163 -5.94 4.22 -4.98
N VAL A 164 -6.17 3.28 -4.08
CA VAL A 164 -7.22 3.34 -3.06
C VAL A 164 -6.67 2.86 -1.74
N THR A 165 -6.94 3.59 -0.67
CA THR A 165 -6.53 3.26 0.69
C THR A 165 -7.54 2.35 1.38
N TYR A 166 -7.07 1.63 2.41
CA TYR A 166 -7.85 0.80 3.31
C TYR A 166 -7.36 1.05 4.74
N GLY A 167 -8.26 1.43 5.66
CA GLY A 167 -7.92 1.62 7.06
C GLY A 167 -8.38 2.94 7.68
N LEU A 168 -8.83 3.92 6.89
CA LEU A 168 -9.55 5.08 7.43
C LEU A 168 -11.02 4.74 7.71
N SER A 169 -11.57 3.75 7.03
CA SER A 169 -12.86 3.13 7.31
C SER A 169 -12.70 1.85 8.14
N GLU A 170 -13.78 1.37 8.72
CA GLU A 170 -13.80 0.10 9.44
C GLU A 170 -13.82 -1.07 8.46
N LEU A 171 -12.80 -1.91 8.53
CA LEU A 171 -12.59 -3.01 7.58
C LEU A 171 -13.07 -4.35 8.12
N TYR A 172 -12.90 -4.59 9.43
CA TYR A 172 -13.07 -5.89 10.06
C TYR A 172 -14.30 -5.98 10.93
N GLU A 173 -14.55 -4.98 11.74
CA GLU A 173 -15.67 -4.91 12.67
C GLU A 173 -16.09 -3.47 12.91
N LYS A 174 -17.35 -3.29 13.35
CA LYS A 174 -17.88 -1.99 13.73
C LYS A 174 -17.33 -1.57 15.09
N GLN A 175 -16.58 -0.48 15.14
CA GLN A 175 -15.99 0.05 16.37
C GLN A 175 -16.62 1.37 16.81
N ASN A 176 -16.95 2.25 15.88
CA ASN A 176 -17.60 3.52 16.22
C ASN A 176 -19.10 3.36 16.43
N GLY A 177 -19.68 4.24 17.27
CA GLY A 177 -21.11 4.19 17.58
C GLY A 177 -22.05 4.77 16.50
N ASN A 178 -21.51 5.27 15.37
CA ASN A 178 -22.33 5.86 14.31
C ASN A 178 -22.72 4.79 13.27
N PRO A 179 -23.99 4.39 13.16
CA PRO A 179 -24.42 3.32 12.24
C PRO A 179 -24.33 3.73 10.77
N TYR A 180 -24.30 5.02 10.48
CA TYR A 180 -24.29 5.54 9.10
C TYR A 180 -22.88 5.79 8.54
N ARG A 181 -21.84 5.69 9.37
CA ARG A 181 -20.49 6.05 9.00
C ARG A 181 -19.50 4.99 9.45
N SER A 182 -18.69 4.50 8.53
CA SER A 182 -17.63 3.52 8.80
C SER A 182 -16.32 4.23 9.18
N GLY A 183 -15.80 4.03 10.36
CA GLY A 183 -14.58 4.63 10.85
C GLY A 183 -14.56 6.16 10.74
N TYR A 184 -13.57 6.72 10.07
CA TYR A 184 -13.53 8.15 9.74
C TYR A 184 -14.51 8.54 8.63
N GLY A 185 -15.19 7.60 7.98
CA GLY A 185 -16.20 7.80 6.94
C GLY A 185 -15.62 8.12 5.58
N LEU A 186 -14.34 7.89 5.38
CA LEU A 186 -13.67 8.14 4.10
C LEU A 186 -12.53 7.15 3.85
N GLU A 187 -12.18 6.98 2.57
CA GLU A 187 -10.89 6.48 2.10
C GLU A 187 -10.32 7.44 1.07
N LEU A 188 -9.00 7.44 0.93
CA LEU A 188 -8.31 8.29 -0.02
C LEU A 188 -8.09 7.56 -1.34
N THR A 189 -8.23 8.27 -2.44
CA THR A 189 -7.83 7.79 -3.76
C THR A 189 -6.86 8.76 -4.42
N LEU A 190 -6.10 8.28 -5.41
CA LEU A 190 -5.22 9.10 -6.23
C LEU A 190 -5.07 8.46 -7.60
N LYS A 191 -5.14 9.26 -8.67
CA LYS A 191 -4.83 8.82 -10.02
C LYS A 191 -3.51 9.43 -10.47
N LEU A 192 -2.48 8.59 -10.65
CA LEU A 192 -1.17 9.01 -11.15
C LEU A 192 -1.04 8.71 -12.64
N LYS A 193 -0.86 9.73 -13.46
CA LYS A 193 -0.59 9.58 -14.89
C LYS A 193 0.72 8.82 -15.11
N LYS A 194 0.70 7.83 -16.02
CA LYS A 194 1.87 6.97 -16.31
C LYS A 194 2.88 7.61 -17.22
N GLU A 195 2.40 8.48 -18.13
CA GLU A 195 3.27 9.15 -19.09
C GLU A 195 4.35 9.96 -18.38
N GLY A 196 5.59 9.79 -18.82
CA GLY A 196 6.76 10.49 -18.26
C GLY A 196 7.33 9.90 -16.98
N LEU A 197 6.76 8.82 -16.41
CA LEU A 197 7.35 8.13 -15.25
C LEU A 197 8.61 7.38 -15.66
N VAL A 198 9.75 7.75 -15.06
CA VAL A 198 11.04 7.09 -15.33
C VAL A 198 11.10 5.70 -14.72
N ASN A 199 10.56 5.53 -13.53
CA ASN A 199 10.46 4.25 -12.82
C ASN A 199 9.08 4.11 -12.16
N PRO A 200 8.12 3.49 -12.86
CA PRO A 200 6.74 3.38 -12.34
C PRO A 200 6.64 2.73 -10.96
N MET A 201 7.43 1.68 -10.70
CA MET A 201 7.37 0.99 -9.41
C MET A 201 7.90 1.85 -8.25
N LEU A 202 8.94 2.65 -8.50
CA LEU A 202 9.44 3.59 -7.51
C LEU A 202 8.40 4.66 -7.18
N GLU A 203 7.72 5.18 -8.21
CA GLU A 203 6.65 6.17 -8.03
C GLU A 203 5.43 5.58 -7.32
N ILE A 204 5.02 4.35 -7.65
CA ILE A 204 3.93 3.67 -6.94
C ILE A 204 4.24 3.60 -5.44
N ARG A 205 5.43 3.15 -5.06
CA ARG A 205 5.83 3.06 -3.65
C ARG A 205 5.88 4.42 -2.97
N HIS A 206 6.34 5.42 -3.70
CA HIS A 206 6.40 6.78 -3.17
C HIS A 206 5.00 7.35 -2.94
N VAL A 207 4.07 7.17 -3.88
CA VAL A 207 2.66 7.56 -3.70
C VAL A 207 2.02 6.82 -2.53
N CYS A 208 2.30 5.51 -2.36
CA CYS A 208 1.84 4.79 -1.18
C CYS A 208 2.33 5.44 0.13
N SER A 209 3.59 5.88 0.18
CA SER A 209 4.15 6.59 1.35
C SER A 209 3.48 7.95 1.57
N LEU A 210 3.16 8.68 0.50
CA LEU A 210 2.43 9.95 0.58
C LEU A 210 0.99 9.73 1.10
N LEU A 211 0.29 8.71 0.61
CA LEU A 211 -1.06 8.38 1.08
C LEU A 211 -1.06 7.98 2.57
N GLN A 212 -0.06 7.23 3.03
CA GLN A 212 0.14 6.93 4.45
C GLN A 212 0.32 8.21 5.28
N MET A 213 1.14 9.14 4.79
CA MET A 213 1.38 10.42 5.47
C MET A 213 0.09 11.27 5.54
N VAL A 214 -0.66 11.37 4.44
CA VAL A 214 -1.91 12.13 4.38
C VAL A 214 -2.98 11.48 5.26
N ALA A 215 -3.12 10.15 5.23
CA ALA A 215 -4.02 9.42 6.12
C ALA A 215 -3.69 9.65 7.60
N GLY A 216 -2.40 9.79 7.94
CA GLY A 216 -1.95 10.14 9.28
C GLY A 216 -2.52 11.47 9.80
N ILE A 217 -2.81 12.42 8.93
CA ILE A 217 -3.45 13.69 9.31
C ILE A 217 -4.86 13.44 9.84
N THR A 218 -5.62 12.55 9.19
CA THR A 218 -6.95 12.14 9.66
C THR A 218 -6.87 11.40 10.99
N VAL A 219 -5.99 10.40 11.10
CA VAL A 219 -5.90 9.54 12.28
C VAL A 219 -5.41 10.32 13.51
N ASN A 220 -4.38 11.16 13.35
CA ASN A 220 -3.76 11.88 14.47
C ASN A 220 -4.56 13.11 14.92
N ASN A 221 -5.23 13.78 13.98
CA ASN A 221 -5.87 15.08 14.26
C ASN A 221 -7.41 15.03 14.10
N GLY A 222 -8.00 13.91 13.70
CA GLY A 222 -9.43 13.81 13.40
C GLY A 222 -9.87 14.62 12.17
N HIS A 223 -8.91 15.09 11.36
CA HIS A 223 -9.21 15.92 10.19
C HIS A 223 -9.94 15.09 9.13
N GLN A 224 -11.06 15.61 8.64
CA GLN A 224 -11.80 15.03 7.53
C GLN A 224 -11.57 15.85 6.28
N PHE A 225 -11.04 15.18 5.25
CA PHE A 225 -10.86 15.80 3.95
C PHE A 225 -12.22 16.02 3.27
N LEU A 226 -12.46 17.24 2.84
CA LEU A 226 -13.68 17.63 2.12
C LEU A 226 -13.33 18.15 0.72
N PRO A 227 -14.22 17.96 -0.27
CA PRO A 227 -14.02 18.50 -1.61
C PRO A 227 -13.78 20.01 -1.58
N GLY A 228 -12.82 20.46 -2.36
CA GLY A 228 -12.42 21.87 -2.44
C GLY A 228 -11.34 22.29 -1.43
N GLN A 229 -10.98 21.44 -0.49
CA GLN A 229 -9.79 21.67 0.34
C GLN A 229 -8.51 21.42 -0.45
N TYR A 230 -7.41 22.08 -0.06
CA TYR A 230 -6.09 21.80 -0.60
C TYR A 230 -5.08 21.64 0.53
N LEU A 231 -4.11 20.76 0.32
CA LEU A 231 -3.11 20.35 1.30
C LEU A 231 -1.70 20.57 0.72
N PRO A 232 -0.97 21.60 1.13
CA PRO A 232 0.45 21.73 0.81
C PRO A 232 1.26 20.62 1.49
N ILE A 233 2.12 19.93 0.72
CA ILE A 233 2.96 18.83 1.23
C ILE A 233 4.41 19.28 1.34
N SER A 234 4.93 19.98 0.35
CA SER A 234 6.31 20.45 0.30
C SER A 234 6.39 21.87 -0.22
N GLN A 235 7.35 22.65 0.29
CA GLN A 235 7.60 24.00 -0.19
C GLN A 235 8.83 24.10 -1.10
N GLN A 236 9.69 23.09 -1.15
CA GLN A 236 11.00 23.18 -1.80
C GLN A 236 11.26 22.18 -2.93
N LYS A 237 10.54 21.07 -2.96
CA LYS A 237 10.74 20.00 -3.95
C LYS A 237 9.40 19.44 -4.38
N GLY A 238 9.33 18.96 -5.61
CA GLY A 238 8.21 18.15 -6.04
C GLY A 238 8.06 16.90 -5.17
N PHE A 239 6.84 16.43 -5.03
CA PHE A 239 6.58 15.24 -4.22
C PHE A 239 6.71 13.91 -5.00
N ASP A 240 7.19 13.92 -6.25
CA ASP A 240 7.61 12.71 -6.94
C ASP A 240 8.84 12.07 -6.27
N ALA A 241 9.07 10.79 -6.50
CA ALA A 241 10.14 10.03 -5.85
C ALA A 241 11.54 10.63 -6.03
N LEU A 242 11.77 11.38 -7.09
CA LEU A 242 13.04 12.05 -7.38
C LEU A 242 13.05 13.54 -7.01
N GLY A 243 11.92 14.09 -6.55
CA GLY A 243 11.78 15.51 -6.21
C GLY A 243 11.95 16.46 -7.40
N LYS A 244 11.60 16.04 -8.62
CA LYS A 244 11.82 16.78 -9.87
C LYS A 244 10.56 17.41 -10.45
N SER A 245 9.37 16.92 -10.04
CA SER A 245 8.10 17.48 -10.49
C SER A 245 7.86 18.84 -9.87
N SER A 246 6.86 19.56 -10.41
CA SER A 246 6.38 20.81 -9.81
C SER A 246 5.25 20.59 -8.80
N MET A 247 4.89 19.33 -8.53
CA MET A 247 3.80 18.99 -7.62
C MET A 247 4.23 19.22 -6.16
N ASN A 248 3.51 20.08 -5.45
CA ASN A 248 3.84 20.47 -4.09
C ASN A 248 2.72 20.25 -3.07
N GLY A 249 1.57 19.79 -3.53
CA GLY A 249 0.43 19.52 -2.66
C GLY A 249 -0.68 18.79 -3.40
N PHE A 250 -1.79 18.63 -2.70
CA PHE A 250 -2.98 17.99 -3.21
C PHE A 250 -4.20 18.91 -3.13
N LEU A 251 -5.04 18.86 -4.14
CA LEU A 251 -6.40 19.33 -4.10
C LEU A 251 -7.31 18.13 -3.85
N VAL A 252 -8.28 18.26 -2.95
CA VAL A 252 -9.25 17.22 -2.61
C VAL A 252 -10.51 17.41 -3.46
N LYS A 253 -10.97 16.33 -4.08
CA LYS A 253 -12.27 16.24 -4.75
C LYS A 253 -12.96 14.92 -4.42
N GLU A 254 -14.23 14.78 -4.75
CA GLU A 254 -14.86 13.46 -4.77
C GLU A 254 -14.30 12.60 -5.89
N ASP A 255 -14.02 11.32 -5.60
CA ASP A 255 -13.72 10.33 -6.62
C ASP A 255 -14.95 10.10 -7.51
N GLU A 256 -14.77 9.55 -8.70
CA GLU A 256 -15.88 9.22 -9.61
C GLU A 256 -16.84 8.15 -9.04
N LEU A 257 -16.33 7.22 -8.20
CA LEU A 257 -17.16 6.26 -7.46
C LEU A 257 -17.91 6.90 -6.29
N LYS A 258 -17.54 8.12 -5.90
CA LYS A 258 -18.12 8.95 -4.84
C LYS A 258 -18.11 8.29 -3.46
N MET A 259 -18.85 7.20 -3.28
CA MET A 259 -19.00 6.54 -1.99
C MET A 259 -19.24 5.03 -2.17
N VAL A 260 -18.94 4.28 -1.13
CA VAL A 260 -19.21 2.85 -1.01
C VAL A 260 -20.05 2.61 0.25
N ASP A 261 -21.15 1.90 0.12
CA ASP A 261 -21.90 1.37 1.26
C ASP A 261 -21.23 0.09 1.76
N THR A 262 -20.82 0.08 3.02
CA THR A 262 -20.22 -1.08 3.68
C THR A 262 -21.13 -1.60 4.78
N PRO A 263 -20.97 -2.84 5.29
CA PRO A 263 -21.72 -3.32 6.45
C PRO A 263 -21.55 -2.45 7.71
N PHE A 264 -20.54 -1.59 7.75
CA PHE A 264 -20.25 -0.72 8.89
C PHE A 264 -20.65 0.74 8.68
N GLY A 265 -21.34 1.05 7.55
CA GLY A 265 -21.77 2.38 7.16
C GLY A 265 -21.07 2.90 5.92
N ARG A 266 -21.35 4.14 5.57
CA ARG A 266 -20.85 4.75 4.34
C ARG A 266 -19.38 5.15 4.45
N VAL A 267 -18.69 5.03 3.31
CA VAL A 267 -17.30 5.45 3.09
C VAL A 267 -17.29 6.35 1.86
N PHE A 268 -16.94 7.62 2.04
CA PHE A 268 -16.74 8.55 0.94
C PHE A 268 -15.33 8.38 0.36
N LEU A 269 -15.21 8.39 -0.95
CA LEU A 269 -13.93 8.29 -1.63
C LEU A 269 -13.43 9.70 -1.98
N MET A 270 -12.36 10.13 -1.30
CA MET A 270 -11.76 11.44 -1.47
C MET A 270 -10.51 11.34 -2.34
N GLN A 271 -10.61 11.83 -3.56
CA GLN A 271 -9.51 11.82 -4.50
C GLN A 271 -8.57 12.99 -4.26
N LEU A 272 -7.28 12.67 -4.17
CA LEU A 272 -6.18 13.62 -4.12
C LEU A 272 -5.66 13.87 -5.54
N VAL A 273 -5.71 15.13 -5.97
CA VAL A 273 -5.18 15.59 -7.27
C VAL A 273 -3.94 16.41 -7.01
N GLY A 274 -2.80 16.02 -7.58
CA GLY A 274 -1.54 16.75 -7.42
C GLY A 274 -1.64 18.17 -8.00
N ILE A 275 -1.17 19.16 -7.23
CA ILE A 275 -1.15 20.58 -7.61
C ILE A 275 0.23 21.20 -7.38
N THR A 276 0.54 22.22 -8.17
CA THR A 276 1.83 22.92 -8.14
C THR A 276 1.87 23.98 -7.03
N ALA A 277 3.09 24.43 -6.68
CA ALA A 277 3.26 25.54 -5.75
C ALA A 277 2.58 26.83 -6.26
N ALA A 278 2.64 27.11 -7.58
CA ALA A 278 2.00 28.26 -8.17
C ALA A 278 0.47 28.22 -8.06
N GLU A 279 -0.13 27.04 -8.23
CA GLU A 279 -1.58 26.82 -8.06
C GLU A 279 -1.99 26.98 -6.59
N ILE A 280 -1.19 26.50 -5.65
CA ILE A 280 -1.42 26.71 -4.21
C ILE A 280 -1.39 28.21 -3.88
N GLU A 281 -0.38 28.93 -4.35
CA GLU A 281 -0.27 30.38 -4.09
C GLU A 281 -1.41 31.17 -4.76
N ALA A 282 -1.83 30.79 -5.96
CA ALA A 282 -2.98 31.42 -6.61
C ALA A 282 -4.28 31.23 -5.81
N MET A 283 -4.48 30.05 -5.22
CA MET A 283 -5.63 29.80 -4.33
C MET A 283 -5.53 30.56 -3.01
N LYS A 284 -4.36 30.60 -2.37
CA LYS A 284 -4.13 31.40 -1.16
C LYS A 284 -4.41 32.89 -1.37
N ASN A 285 -4.00 33.42 -2.52
CA ASN A 285 -4.18 34.82 -2.88
C ASN A 285 -5.58 35.12 -3.48
N GLN A 286 -6.50 34.13 -3.44
CA GLN A 286 -7.86 34.25 -3.97
C GLN A 286 -7.93 34.59 -5.47
N GLN A 287 -6.88 34.31 -6.22
CA GLN A 287 -6.81 34.50 -7.68
C GLN A 287 -7.46 33.34 -8.44
N MET A 288 -7.66 32.21 -7.79
CA MET A 288 -8.25 31.00 -8.33
C MET A 288 -8.98 30.23 -7.23
N THR A 289 -10.14 29.68 -7.55
CA THR A 289 -10.84 28.75 -6.65
C THR A 289 -10.44 27.30 -6.97
N PRO A 290 -10.59 26.35 -6.02
CA PRO A 290 -10.42 24.93 -6.28
C PRO A 290 -11.23 24.41 -7.48
N ALA A 291 -12.48 24.87 -7.63
CA ALA A 291 -13.33 24.48 -8.75
C ALA A 291 -12.79 24.98 -10.11
N GLN A 292 -12.35 26.25 -10.17
CA GLN A 292 -11.71 26.81 -11.36
C GLN A 292 -10.41 26.08 -11.72
N LEU A 293 -9.64 25.64 -10.72
CA LEU A 293 -8.45 24.84 -10.97
C LEU A 293 -8.80 23.49 -11.60
N LEU A 294 -9.78 22.77 -11.05
CA LEU A 294 -10.22 21.47 -11.62
C LEU A 294 -10.75 21.64 -13.05
N GLU A 295 -11.50 22.70 -13.32
CA GLU A 295 -11.97 23.01 -14.67
C GLU A 295 -10.81 23.30 -15.63
N LYS A 296 -9.83 24.10 -15.19
CA LYS A 296 -8.61 24.41 -15.96
C LYS A 296 -7.79 23.16 -16.28
N LEU A 297 -7.71 22.22 -15.35
CA LEU A 297 -6.97 20.95 -15.53
C LEU A 297 -7.65 20.05 -16.57
N GLY A 298 -8.97 20.11 -16.71
CA GLY A 298 -9.75 19.31 -17.65
C GLY A 298 -9.75 17.80 -17.36
N ASN A 299 -9.03 17.37 -16.34
CA ASN A 299 -8.97 16.00 -15.85
C ASN A 299 -8.63 15.97 -14.35
N ASP A 300 -8.65 14.79 -13.76
CA ASP A 300 -8.39 14.59 -12.33
C ASP A 300 -7.11 13.77 -12.06
N LEU A 301 -6.18 13.77 -13.02
CA LEU A 301 -4.92 13.05 -12.91
C LEU A 301 -3.85 13.89 -12.20
N THR A 302 -3.11 13.27 -11.31
CA THR A 302 -1.81 13.80 -10.87
C THR A 302 -0.81 13.59 -12.00
N ASP A 303 -0.42 14.67 -12.66
CA ASP A 303 0.49 14.66 -13.81
C ASP A 303 1.80 15.37 -13.44
N TYR A 304 2.89 14.62 -13.32
CA TYR A 304 4.22 15.16 -12.99
C TYR A 304 4.86 16.00 -14.08
N ALA A 305 4.33 15.95 -15.30
CA ALA A 305 4.81 16.80 -16.41
C ALA A 305 4.29 18.25 -16.34
N ARG A 306 3.28 18.52 -15.52
CA ARG A 306 2.76 19.89 -15.32
C ARG A 306 3.79 20.77 -14.62
N LYS A 307 3.80 22.08 -15.00
CA LYS A 307 4.69 23.12 -14.46
C LYS A 307 3.88 24.25 -13.85
#